data_06bc4069c46da0dc96958e01fa55d6b9
#
_entry.id   06bc4069c46da0dc96958e01fa55d6b9
#
_cell.length_a   1.000
_cell.length_b   1.000
_cell.length_c   1.000
_cell.angle_alpha   90.00
_cell.angle_beta   90.00
_cell.angle_gamma   90.00
#
_symmetry.space_group_name_H-M   'P 1'
#
loop_
_entity.id
_entity.type
_entity.pdbx_description
1 polymer ?
#
loop_
_entity_poly.entity_id
_entity_poly.type
_entity_poly.pdbx_seq_one_letter_code
_entity_poly.pdbx_strand_id
1 'polypeptide(L)'
;LTAHYFMKQGLNCVLVEKNQIAHQSTAASTAILQYEIDLGLNRLMSMVGEQNAQHAFLFGYQAVMEMSQIVKEINSNCDFTFKPCFLYTQDPRKVDYMADECKSRQAIGIHCELFTSETHQNEFSFNFEVGVYSHYGAAIINPVQFTRDLIEYNVKKGVQVFENTNIVDYNLSSRQSVLITEQEFTITADKVIICTGYDALEWFKHEKPFYTLSRSFAVLTKPVENFHGWKEACIIRDDQDPYTYIRPTLSNSIIIGGEDLEIDDLDGEVANMGDRHPLALQQYHQLLRRVRRMFPQIENIKTDCWFHGLFVDTKDGLPFIGKHPDYPGAYFNLGYGSNGMLYSLIGAKLISQDVAGKNPKELEIFKFNRY
;
A
#
# COMPACT_ATOMS: atom_id res chain seq x y z
N LEU A 1 5.44 11.56 4.15
CA LEU A 1 5.09 11.13 5.52
C LEU A 1 6.31 11.16 6.45
N THR A 2 7.44 10.53 6.14
CA THR A 2 8.64 10.54 7.00
C THR A 2 9.09 11.96 7.36
N ALA A 3 9.23 12.84 6.37
CA ALA A 3 9.57 14.24 6.59
C ALA A 3 8.53 14.98 7.49
N HIS A 4 7.25 14.64 7.34
CA HIS A 4 6.18 15.18 8.18
C HIS A 4 6.35 14.80 9.66
N TYR A 5 6.60 13.52 9.95
CA TYR A 5 6.83 13.08 11.33
C TYR A 5 8.13 13.62 11.91
N PHE A 6 9.18 13.74 11.11
CA PHE A 6 10.44 14.35 11.56
C PHE A 6 10.25 15.82 11.92
N MET A 7 9.58 16.57 11.05
CA MET A 7 9.22 17.97 11.32
C MET A 7 8.40 18.10 12.62
N LYS A 8 7.42 17.21 12.84
CA LYS A 8 6.62 17.19 14.09
C LYS A 8 7.44 16.85 15.34
N GLN A 9 8.56 16.14 15.20
CA GLN A 9 9.52 15.88 16.29
C GLN A 9 10.56 17.01 16.46
N GLY A 10 10.49 18.07 15.65
CA GLY A 10 11.46 19.17 15.67
C GLY A 10 12.82 18.81 15.05
N LEU A 11 12.87 17.76 14.23
CA LEU A 11 14.07 17.32 13.54
C LEU A 11 14.20 18.04 12.18
N ASN A 12 15.38 18.55 11.88
CA ASN A 12 15.68 19.10 10.57
C ASN A 12 15.68 17.98 9.53
N CYS A 13 15.00 18.20 8.42
CA CYS A 13 14.84 17.18 7.40
C CYS A 13 15.03 17.79 6.02
N VAL A 14 15.81 17.09 5.18
CA VAL A 14 15.92 17.32 3.75
C VAL A 14 15.33 16.12 3.03
N LEU A 15 14.43 16.36 2.08
CA LEU A 15 13.87 15.34 1.21
C LEU A 15 14.50 15.50 -0.17
N VAL A 16 15.01 14.39 -0.70
CA VAL A 16 15.63 14.33 -2.03
C VAL A 16 14.87 13.32 -2.88
N GLU A 17 14.46 13.73 -4.07
CA GLU A 17 13.75 12.90 -5.05
C GLU A 17 14.49 12.96 -6.38
N LYS A 18 14.81 11.78 -6.95
CA LYS A 18 15.56 11.71 -8.23
C LYS A 18 14.77 12.29 -9.41
N ASN A 19 13.44 12.16 -9.36
CA ASN A 19 12.52 12.66 -10.39
C ASN A 19 11.64 13.79 -9.83
N GLN A 20 10.35 13.72 -10.09
CA GLN A 20 9.34 14.63 -9.57
C GLN A 20 8.52 13.94 -8.47
N ILE A 21 8.10 14.72 -7.49
CA ILE A 21 7.27 14.24 -6.39
C ILE A 21 5.92 13.74 -6.90
N ALA A 22 5.45 12.66 -6.24
CA ALA A 22 4.19 11.98 -6.53
C ALA A 22 4.13 11.32 -7.91
N HIS A 23 5.24 11.12 -8.57
CA HIS A 23 5.36 10.31 -9.79
C HIS A 23 5.54 8.81 -9.47
N GLN A 24 5.67 7.99 -10.50
CA GLN A 24 5.89 6.54 -10.42
C GLN A 24 4.85 5.82 -9.55
N SER A 25 5.25 5.04 -8.54
CA SER A 25 4.37 4.21 -7.72
C SER A 25 3.22 4.98 -7.06
N THR A 26 3.43 6.25 -6.67
CA THR A 26 2.37 7.10 -6.13
C THR A 26 1.28 7.37 -7.18
N ALA A 27 1.67 7.71 -8.40
CA ALA A 27 0.75 7.97 -9.50
C ALA A 27 0.09 6.69 -10.04
N ALA A 28 0.78 5.55 -9.93
CA ALA A 28 0.29 4.24 -10.35
C ALA A 28 -0.47 3.48 -9.24
N SER A 29 -0.72 4.12 -8.09
CA SER A 29 -1.45 3.49 -6.99
C SER A 29 -2.95 3.55 -7.24
N THR A 30 -3.65 2.44 -6.97
CA THR A 30 -5.12 2.40 -6.91
C THR A 30 -5.67 3.05 -5.65
N ALA A 31 -4.81 3.37 -4.70
CA ALA A 31 -5.07 4.16 -3.51
C ALA A 31 -6.24 3.67 -2.66
N ILE A 32 -6.24 2.39 -2.40
CA ILE A 32 -7.02 1.76 -1.35
C ILE A 32 -6.20 1.83 -0.07
N LEU A 33 -6.79 2.38 0.97
CA LEU A 33 -6.30 2.33 2.33
C LEU A 33 -7.10 1.27 3.06
N GLN A 34 -6.50 0.18 3.46
CA GLN A 34 -7.21 -0.86 4.22
C GLN A 34 -6.26 -1.54 5.23
N TYR A 35 -6.82 -1.87 6.41
CA TYR A 35 -6.06 -2.55 7.45
C TYR A 35 -5.67 -3.98 7.05
N GLU A 36 -6.43 -4.59 6.15
CA GLU A 36 -6.16 -5.92 5.62
C GLU A 36 -4.90 -5.88 4.76
N ILE A 37 -4.00 -6.81 5.02
CA ILE A 37 -2.89 -7.13 4.14
C ILE A 37 -3.30 -8.30 3.22
N ASP A 38 -2.46 -8.67 2.28
CA ASP A 38 -2.77 -9.76 1.33
C ASP A 38 -2.92 -11.11 2.01
N LEU A 39 -2.36 -11.28 3.19
CA LEU A 39 -2.56 -12.44 4.05
C LEU A 39 -3.67 -12.18 5.09
N GLY A 40 -4.52 -13.18 5.32
CA GLY A 40 -5.47 -13.13 6.44
C GLY A 40 -4.76 -13.18 7.80
N LEU A 41 -5.43 -12.68 8.84
CA LEU A 41 -4.88 -12.62 10.20
C LEU A 41 -4.45 -14.01 10.70
N ASN A 42 -5.28 -15.03 10.49
CA ASN A 42 -4.98 -16.39 10.94
C ASN A 42 -3.72 -16.97 10.27
N ARG A 43 -3.54 -16.71 8.98
CA ARG A 43 -2.34 -17.12 8.26
C ARG A 43 -1.11 -16.35 8.75
N LEU A 44 -1.24 -15.04 8.96
CA LEU A 44 -0.17 -14.22 9.48
C LEU A 44 0.24 -14.67 10.90
N MET A 45 -0.72 -15.01 11.78
CA MET A 45 -0.43 -15.56 13.11
C MET A 45 0.44 -16.82 13.05
N SER A 46 0.21 -17.68 12.06
CA SER A 46 1.03 -18.90 11.88
C SER A 46 2.46 -18.62 11.42
N MET A 47 2.71 -17.47 10.80
CA MET A 47 4.03 -17.10 10.23
C MET A 47 4.89 -16.28 11.20
N VAL A 48 4.30 -15.29 11.87
CA VAL A 48 5.03 -14.32 12.71
C VAL A 48 4.66 -14.37 14.18
N GLY A 49 3.79 -15.30 14.57
CA GLY A 49 3.24 -15.42 15.92
C GLY A 49 2.01 -14.54 16.15
N GLU A 50 1.17 -14.97 17.09
CA GLU A 50 -0.14 -14.37 17.36
C GLU A 50 -0.04 -12.87 17.68
N GLN A 51 0.80 -12.51 18.63
CA GLN A 51 0.93 -11.13 19.10
C GLN A 51 1.40 -10.17 17.99
N ASN A 52 2.41 -10.57 17.20
CA ASN A 52 2.94 -9.74 16.11
C ASN A 52 1.89 -9.55 15.01
N ALA A 53 1.16 -10.61 14.64
CA ALA A 53 0.12 -10.54 13.63
C ALA A 53 -1.03 -9.63 14.06
N GLN A 54 -1.52 -9.78 15.31
CA GLN A 54 -2.57 -8.94 15.87
C GLN A 54 -2.14 -7.45 15.89
N HIS A 55 -0.92 -7.15 16.32
CA HIS A 55 -0.39 -5.79 16.31
C HIS A 55 -0.29 -5.23 14.88
N ALA A 56 0.19 -6.02 13.90
CA ALA A 56 0.29 -5.57 12.51
C ALA A 56 -1.09 -5.18 11.95
N PHE A 57 -2.13 -5.97 12.20
CA PHE A 57 -3.51 -5.65 11.79
C PHE A 57 -4.05 -4.40 12.49
N LEU A 58 -3.83 -4.28 13.81
CA LEU A 58 -4.27 -3.11 14.57
C LEU A 58 -3.52 -1.83 14.13
N PHE A 59 -2.25 -1.92 13.79
CA PHE A 59 -1.51 -0.77 13.23
C PHE A 59 -2.09 -0.33 11.89
N GLY A 60 -2.43 -1.27 10.99
CA GLY A 60 -3.13 -0.96 9.75
C GLY A 60 -4.45 -0.24 10.01
N TYR A 61 -5.26 -0.75 10.93
CA TYR A 61 -6.54 -0.17 11.32
C TYR A 61 -6.38 1.27 11.88
N GLN A 62 -5.43 1.46 12.80
CA GLN A 62 -5.12 2.77 13.37
C GLN A 62 -4.54 3.73 12.33
N ALA A 63 -3.72 3.24 11.39
CA ALA A 63 -3.11 4.06 10.36
C ALA A 63 -4.13 4.68 9.41
N VAL A 64 -5.25 4.01 9.12
CA VAL A 64 -6.36 4.61 8.34
C VAL A 64 -6.94 5.81 9.07
N MET A 65 -7.15 5.70 10.38
CA MET A 65 -7.65 6.79 11.21
C MET A 65 -6.65 7.94 11.30
N GLU A 66 -5.37 7.63 11.47
CA GLU A 66 -4.29 8.61 11.55
C GLU A 66 -4.10 9.34 10.21
N MET A 67 -4.23 8.64 9.08
CA MET A 67 -4.24 9.26 7.75
C MET A 67 -5.36 10.32 7.62
N SER A 68 -6.56 10.00 8.09
CA SER A 68 -7.68 10.95 8.15
C SER A 68 -7.34 12.21 8.94
N GLN A 69 -6.61 12.06 10.05
CA GLN A 69 -6.19 13.20 10.87
C GLN A 69 -5.16 14.07 10.15
N ILE A 70 -4.18 13.43 9.48
CA ILE A 70 -3.18 14.17 8.68
C ILE A 70 -3.87 14.94 7.55
N VAL A 71 -4.80 14.31 6.81
CA VAL A 71 -5.56 14.98 5.75
C VAL A 71 -6.25 16.24 6.26
N LYS A 72 -6.88 16.17 7.44
CA LYS A 72 -7.52 17.33 8.10
C LYS A 72 -6.50 18.37 8.55
N GLU A 73 -5.38 17.93 9.16
CA GLU A 73 -4.31 18.81 9.65
C GLU A 73 -3.72 19.67 8.53
N ILE A 74 -3.45 19.06 7.37
CA ILE A 74 -2.87 19.77 6.22
C ILE A 74 -3.91 20.46 5.34
N ASN A 75 -5.21 20.31 5.68
CA ASN A 75 -6.34 20.82 4.89
C ASN A 75 -6.31 20.39 3.42
N SER A 76 -6.05 19.09 3.19
CA SER A 76 -5.96 18.53 1.84
C SER A 76 -7.32 18.21 1.25
N ASN A 77 -7.52 18.53 -0.03
CA ASN A 77 -8.69 18.17 -0.82
C ASN A 77 -8.44 16.90 -1.65
N CYS A 78 -7.83 15.90 -1.05
CA CYS A 78 -7.41 14.66 -1.70
C CYS A 78 -8.48 13.57 -1.76
N ASP A 79 -9.75 13.90 -1.72
CA ASP A 79 -10.88 12.97 -1.83
C ASP A 79 -10.88 11.85 -0.77
N PHE A 80 -10.25 12.07 0.39
CA PHE A 80 -10.22 11.06 1.45
C PHE A 80 -11.65 10.75 1.93
N THR A 81 -12.03 9.48 1.81
CA THR A 81 -13.37 9.01 2.21
C THR A 81 -13.27 7.63 2.83
N PHE A 82 -13.77 7.48 4.06
CA PHE A 82 -13.95 6.15 4.66
C PHE A 82 -14.91 5.31 3.84
N LYS A 83 -14.59 4.02 3.70
CA LYS A 83 -15.40 3.04 3.01
C LYS A 83 -15.43 1.74 3.79
N PRO A 84 -16.54 1.01 3.80
CA PRO A 84 -16.54 -0.39 4.16
C PRO A 84 -15.67 -1.19 3.18
N CYS A 85 -15.20 -2.37 3.61
CA CYS A 85 -14.53 -3.30 2.71
C CYS A 85 -15.08 -4.71 2.85
N PHE A 86 -15.04 -5.45 1.76
CA PHE A 86 -15.56 -6.82 1.65
C PHE A 86 -14.51 -7.74 1.03
N LEU A 87 -13.98 -8.63 1.84
CA LEU A 87 -13.12 -9.73 1.40
C LEU A 87 -14.00 -10.97 1.25
N TYR A 88 -14.09 -11.54 0.05
CA TYR A 88 -14.97 -12.67 -0.21
C TYR A 88 -14.28 -13.81 -0.94
N THR A 89 -14.89 -14.99 -0.84
CA THR A 89 -14.55 -16.17 -1.64
C THR A 89 -15.76 -16.73 -2.38
N GLN A 90 -15.48 -17.36 -3.52
CA GLN A 90 -16.45 -18.18 -4.25
C GLN A 90 -16.22 -19.69 -4.02
N ASP A 91 -15.23 -20.07 -3.21
CA ASP A 91 -14.88 -21.44 -2.94
C ASP A 91 -15.61 -21.94 -1.67
N PRO A 92 -16.56 -22.88 -1.78
CA PRO A 92 -17.30 -23.41 -0.62
C PRO A 92 -16.39 -24.11 0.39
N ARG A 93 -15.19 -24.54 -0.01
CA ARG A 93 -14.22 -25.18 0.91
C ARG A 93 -13.57 -24.18 1.88
N LYS A 94 -13.69 -22.88 1.62
CA LYS A 94 -13.12 -21.82 2.45
C LYS A 94 -14.09 -21.17 3.43
N VAL A 95 -15.32 -21.72 3.56
CA VAL A 95 -16.35 -21.16 4.46
C VAL A 95 -15.87 -21.11 5.89
N ASP A 96 -15.37 -22.24 6.42
CA ASP A 96 -14.88 -22.32 7.79
C ASP A 96 -13.66 -21.39 8.01
N TYR A 97 -12.75 -21.33 7.03
CA TYR A 97 -11.59 -20.41 7.07
C TYR A 97 -12.02 -18.96 7.20
N MET A 98 -12.99 -18.50 6.40
CA MET A 98 -13.49 -17.12 6.44
C MET A 98 -14.25 -16.84 7.74
N ALA A 99 -14.99 -17.83 8.26
CA ALA A 99 -15.67 -17.69 9.54
C ALA A 99 -14.69 -17.52 10.70
N ASP A 100 -13.62 -18.31 10.72
CA ASP A 100 -12.58 -18.21 11.75
C ASP A 100 -11.76 -16.91 11.61
N GLU A 101 -11.47 -16.47 10.37
CA GLU A 101 -10.84 -15.18 10.10
C GLU A 101 -11.69 -14.01 10.64
N CYS A 102 -13.01 -14.04 10.42
CA CYS A 102 -13.94 -13.05 10.96
C CYS A 102 -13.90 -13.02 12.51
N LYS A 103 -13.99 -14.18 13.15
CA LYS A 103 -13.92 -14.28 14.62
C LYS A 103 -12.60 -13.76 15.18
N SER A 104 -11.48 -14.11 14.54
CA SER A 104 -10.15 -13.66 14.97
C SER A 104 -10.02 -12.13 14.88
N ARG A 105 -10.55 -11.52 13.82
CA ARG A 105 -10.59 -10.05 13.68
C ARG A 105 -11.47 -9.39 14.74
N GLN A 106 -12.66 -9.97 15.00
CA GLN A 106 -13.55 -9.48 16.07
C GLN A 106 -12.89 -9.58 17.45
N ALA A 107 -12.16 -10.66 17.72
CA ALA A 107 -11.45 -10.87 18.99
C ALA A 107 -10.41 -9.79 19.31
N ILE A 108 -9.81 -9.16 18.30
CA ILE A 108 -8.88 -8.05 18.46
C ILE A 108 -9.55 -6.67 18.35
N GLY A 109 -10.89 -6.61 18.29
CA GLY A 109 -11.67 -5.37 18.29
C GLY A 109 -11.91 -4.76 16.91
N ILE A 110 -11.69 -5.49 15.83
CA ILE A 110 -12.04 -5.03 14.47
C ILE A 110 -13.53 -5.28 14.23
N HIS A 111 -14.27 -4.23 13.88
CA HIS A 111 -15.70 -4.29 13.58
C HIS A 111 -15.96 -4.88 12.20
N CYS A 112 -16.18 -6.17 12.15
CA CYS A 112 -16.53 -6.90 10.93
C CYS A 112 -17.61 -7.94 11.21
N GLU A 113 -18.28 -8.41 10.15
CA GLU A 113 -19.29 -9.47 10.21
C GLU A 113 -19.12 -10.46 9.06
N LEU A 114 -19.61 -11.67 9.27
CA LEU A 114 -19.57 -12.71 8.27
C LEU A 114 -20.79 -12.59 7.38
N PHE A 115 -20.57 -12.34 6.09
CA PHE A 115 -21.62 -12.41 5.06
C PHE A 115 -21.60 -13.79 4.42
N THR A 116 -22.77 -14.40 4.29
CA THR A 116 -22.96 -15.66 3.55
C THR A 116 -23.90 -15.44 2.38
N SER A 117 -23.77 -16.25 1.33
CA SER A 117 -24.68 -16.20 0.17
C SER A 117 -26.15 -16.42 0.57
N GLU A 118 -26.43 -17.21 1.62
CA GLU A 118 -27.76 -17.47 2.10
C GLU A 118 -28.44 -16.24 2.72
N THR A 119 -27.70 -15.45 3.47
CA THR A 119 -28.24 -14.33 4.27
C THR A 119 -28.06 -12.97 3.62
N HIS A 120 -27.10 -12.82 2.69
CA HIS A 120 -26.69 -11.54 2.11
C HIS A 120 -26.69 -11.55 0.56
N GLN A 121 -27.37 -12.50 -0.07
CA GLN A 121 -27.38 -12.65 -1.55
C GLN A 121 -27.87 -11.42 -2.32
N ASN A 122 -28.67 -10.55 -1.71
CA ASN A 122 -29.22 -9.35 -2.34
C ASN A 122 -28.32 -8.10 -2.19
N GLU A 123 -27.23 -8.21 -1.43
CA GLU A 123 -26.34 -7.07 -1.16
C GLU A 123 -25.40 -6.78 -2.35
N PHE A 124 -25.10 -7.84 -3.12
CA PHE A 124 -24.23 -7.75 -4.29
C PHE A 124 -24.87 -8.44 -5.50
N SER A 125 -24.59 -7.92 -6.70
CA SER A 125 -25.08 -8.51 -7.96
C SER A 125 -24.21 -9.67 -8.46
N PHE A 126 -23.10 -9.96 -7.80
CA PHE A 126 -22.24 -11.11 -8.09
C PHE A 126 -22.37 -12.20 -7.02
N ASN A 127 -22.09 -13.44 -7.43
CA ASN A 127 -22.15 -14.57 -6.52
C ASN A 127 -20.90 -14.63 -5.62
N PHE A 128 -21.09 -14.94 -4.37
CA PHE A 128 -20.07 -15.30 -3.40
C PHE A 128 -20.59 -16.39 -2.47
N GLU A 129 -19.72 -17.18 -1.88
CA GLU A 129 -20.11 -18.18 -0.88
C GLU A 129 -20.15 -17.55 0.52
N VAL A 130 -19.03 -16.91 0.88
CA VAL A 130 -18.86 -16.29 2.19
C VAL A 130 -17.82 -15.17 2.07
N GLY A 131 -17.89 -14.20 2.98
CA GLY A 131 -16.87 -13.14 3.07
C GLY A 131 -16.93 -12.41 4.40
N VAL A 132 -15.89 -11.64 4.67
CA VAL A 132 -15.78 -10.76 5.84
C VAL A 132 -16.07 -9.33 5.39
N TYR A 133 -17.16 -8.76 5.89
CA TYR A 133 -17.53 -7.37 5.66
C TYR A 133 -17.08 -6.52 6.84
N SER A 134 -16.18 -5.59 6.60
CA SER A 134 -15.65 -4.69 7.62
C SER A 134 -16.24 -3.29 7.43
N HIS A 135 -16.96 -2.81 8.44
CA HIS A 135 -17.64 -1.50 8.40
C HIS A 135 -16.65 -0.33 8.47
N TYR A 136 -15.49 -0.56 9.09
CA TYR A 136 -14.46 0.45 9.32
C TYR A 136 -13.07 -0.13 9.01
N GLY A 137 -12.07 0.75 8.97
CA GLY A 137 -10.67 0.35 8.77
C GLY A 137 -10.24 0.38 7.32
N ALA A 138 -11.07 0.96 6.44
CA ALA A 138 -10.68 1.22 5.06
C ALA A 138 -11.11 2.62 4.60
N ALA A 139 -10.44 3.14 3.58
CA ALA A 139 -10.71 4.41 2.94
C ALA A 139 -10.19 4.44 1.51
N ILE A 140 -10.65 5.41 0.75
CA ILE A 140 -10.10 5.76 -0.56
C ILE A 140 -9.53 7.17 -0.52
N ILE A 141 -8.58 7.46 -1.41
CA ILE A 141 -7.90 8.75 -1.46
C ILE A 141 -7.39 9.04 -2.87
N ASN A 142 -7.12 10.30 -3.20
CA ASN A 142 -6.28 10.68 -4.34
C ASN A 142 -4.81 10.76 -3.85
N PRO A 143 -3.94 9.82 -4.18
CA PRO A 143 -2.61 9.72 -3.60
C PRO A 143 -1.67 10.82 -4.11
N VAL A 144 -1.84 11.27 -5.35
CA VAL A 144 -1.04 12.34 -5.96
C VAL A 144 -1.37 13.67 -5.28
N GLN A 145 -2.66 13.99 -5.12
CA GLN A 145 -3.08 15.22 -4.47
C GLN A 145 -2.63 15.23 -2.99
N PHE A 146 -2.88 14.13 -2.27
CA PHE A 146 -2.42 14.03 -0.87
C PHE A 146 -0.92 14.25 -0.72
N THR A 147 -0.12 13.62 -1.59
CA THR A 147 1.34 13.73 -1.50
C THR A 147 1.81 15.16 -1.77
N ARG A 148 1.25 15.83 -2.77
CA ARG A 148 1.57 17.23 -3.09
C ARG A 148 1.19 18.18 -1.95
N ASP A 149 -0.01 18.05 -1.42
CA ASP A 149 -0.50 18.88 -0.32
C ASP A 149 0.35 18.67 0.96
N LEU A 150 0.74 17.42 1.24
CA LEU A 150 1.60 17.10 2.38
C LEU A 150 3.01 17.69 2.22
N ILE A 151 3.57 17.63 1.04
CA ILE A 151 4.88 18.23 0.75
C ILE A 151 4.81 19.75 0.87
N GLU A 152 3.79 20.37 0.29
CA GLU A 152 3.59 21.82 0.39
C GLU A 152 3.45 22.27 1.86
N TYR A 153 2.67 21.52 2.66
CA TYR A 153 2.54 21.77 4.09
C TYR A 153 3.89 21.67 4.81
N ASN A 154 4.66 20.61 4.53
CA ASN A 154 5.96 20.38 5.16
C ASN A 154 6.98 21.48 4.76
N VAL A 155 6.99 21.90 3.52
CA VAL A 155 7.85 23.02 3.04
C VAL A 155 7.52 24.33 3.77
N LYS A 156 6.23 24.65 3.93
CA LYS A 156 5.78 25.81 4.74
C LYS A 156 6.23 25.74 6.20
N LYS A 157 6.54 24.53 6.69
CA LYS A 157 7.03 24.28 8.06
C LYS A 157 8.58 24.16 8.12
N GLY A 158 9.28 24.37 7.02
CA GLY A 158 10.74 24.44 6.98
C GLY A 158 11.45 23.18 6.47
N VAL A 159 10.72 22.15 6.02
CA VAL A 159 11.34 21.00 5.34
C VAL A 159 11.88 21.46 3.99
N GLN A 160 13.14 21.14 3.71
CA GLN A 160 13.75 21.39 2.42
C GLN A 160 13.50 20.22 1.47
N VAL A 161 13.10 20.52 0.23
CA VAL A 161 12.74 19.49 -0.77
C VAL A 161 13.47 19.78 -2.06
N PHE A 162 14.16 18.77 -2.59
CA PHE A 162 14.92 18.83 -3.83
C PHE A 162 14.44 17.73 -4.77
N GLU A 163 13.78 18.13 -5.84
CA GLU A 163 13.40 17.27 -6.96
C GLU A 163 14.51 17.21 -8.01
N ASN A 164 14.43 16.27 -8.95
CA ASN A 164 15.42 16.06 -10.00
C ASN A 164 16.85 15.96 -9.46
N THR A 165 16.98 15.34 -8.29
CA THR A 165 18.24 15.23 -7.55
C THR A 165 18.51 13.77 -7.25
N ASN A 166 19.29 13.14 -8.12
CA ASN A 166 19.66 11.73 -8.03
C ASN A 166 20.88 11.55 -7.11
N ILE A 167 20.80 10.65 -6.14
CA ILE A 167 21.96 10.25 -5.32
C ILE A 167 22.68 9.12 -6.05
N VAL A 168 23.95 9.34 -6.37
CA VAL A 168 24.77 8.40 -7.15
C VAL A 168 25.87 7.74 -6.33
N ASP A 169 26.23 8.32 -5.18
CA ASP A 169 27.22 7.74 -4.28
C ASP A 169 26.91 8.09 -2.82
N TYR A 170 27.37 7.25 -1.89
CA TYR A 170 27.12 7.45 -0.48
C TYR A 170 28.20 6.82 0.39
N ASN A 171 28.44 7.45 1.53
CA ASN A 171 29.22 6.89 2.65
C ASN A 171 28.35 6.93 3.91
N LEU A 172 27.77 5.80 4.30
CA LEU A 172 26.90 5.69 5.47
C LEU A 172 27.71 5.44 6.74
N SER A 173 27.37 6.16 7.78
CA SER A 173 28.05 6.07 9.07
C SER A 173 27.08 6.31 10.23
N SER A 174 27.33 5.65 11.36
CA SER A 174 26.55 5.86 12.59
C SER A 174 26.64 7.28 13.15
N ARG A 175 27.74 7.99 12.83
CA ARG A 175 27.95 9.38 13.27
C ARG A 175 27.40 10.38 12.28
N GLN A 176 27.88 10.33 11.04
CA GLN A 176 27.53 11.27 10.01
C GLN A 176 27.68 10.59 8.65
N SER A 177 26.61 10.59 7.87
CA SER A 177 26.58 10.05 6.51
C SER A 177 26.78 11.16 5.49
N VAL A 178 27.38 10.82 4.36
CA VAL A 178 27.61 11.71 3.23
C VAL A 178 26.97 11.09 2.01
N LEU A 179 26.18 11.87 1.29
CA LEU A 179 25.53 11.50 0.03
C LEU A 179 26.03 12.44 -1.08
N ILE A 180 26.27 11.89 -2.25
CA ILE A 180 26.73 12.66 -3.43
C ILE A 180 25.64 12.63 -4.48
N THR A 181 25.24 13.78 -4.98
CA THR A 181 24.28 13.88 -6.08
C THR A 181 24.98 13.73 -7.43
N GLU A 182 24.21 13.41 -8.47
CA GLU A 182 24.70 13.34 -9.86
C GLU A 182 25.32 14.67 -10.34
N GLN A 183 24.90 15.79 -9.76
CA GLN A 183 25.44 17.14 -10.02
C GLN A 183 26.64 17.47 -9.12
N GLU A 184 27.24 16.47 -8.45
CA GLU A 184 28.40 16.60 -7.56
C GLU A 184 28.16 17.44 -6.28
N PHE A 185 26.90 17.71 -5.90
CA PHE A 185 26.60 18.31 -4.60
C PHE A 185 26.72 17.28 -3.50
N THR A 186 27.16 17.75 -2.32
CA THR A 186 27.31 16.92 -1.12
C THR A 186 26.21 17.22 -0.14
N ILE A 187 25.54 16.18 0.34
CA ILE A 187 24.57 16.24 1.43
C ILE A 187 25.14 15.49 2.63
N THR A 188 25.19 16.13 3.78
CA THR A 188 25.67 15.57 5.02
C THR A 188 24.51 15.44 6.01
N ALA A 189 24.32 14.26 6.60
CA ALA A 189 23.22 13.97 7.50
C ALA A 189 23.63 13.02 8.63
N ASP A 190 23.05 13.19 9.81
CA ASP A 190 23.24 12.27 10.93
C ASP A 190 22.54 10.93 10.69
N LYS A 191 21.41 10.96 10.01
CA LYS A 191 20.62 9.79 9.62
C LYS A 191 20.13 9.91 8.19
N VAL A 192 20.10 8.77 7.49
CA VAL A 192 19.56 8.65 6.12
C VAL A 192 18.37 7.71 6.17
N ILE A 193 17.24 8.13 5.62
CA ILE A 193 16.03 7.31 5.56
C ILE A 193 15.77 6.93 4.10
N ILE A 194 15.88 5.64 3.81
CA ILE A 194 15.73 5.07 2.48
C ILE A 194 14.26 4.70 2.26
N CYS A 195 13.58 5.45 1.41
CA CYS A 195 12.17 5.27 1.04
C CYS A 195 11.99 5.13 -0.48
N THR A 196 12.96 4.53 -1.17
CA THR A 196 13.04 4.50 -2.63
C THR A 196 12.23 3.36 -3.27
N GLY A 197 11.34 2.74 -2.50
CA GLY A 197 10.47 1.69 -3.00
C GLY A 197 11.27 0.48 -3.50
N TYR A 198 10.92 -0.03 -4.70
CA TYR A 198 11.63 -1.18 -5.28
C TYR A 198 13.06 -0.87 -5.72
N ASP A 199 13.43 0.39 -5.96
CA ASP A 199 14.83 0.77 -6.21
C ASP A 199 15.73 0.45 -5.00
N ALA A 200 15.14 0.35 -3.79
CA ALA A 200 15.88 -0.06 -2.59
C ALA A 200 16.41 -1.50 -2.67
N LEU A 201 15.88 -2.34 -3.56
CA LEU A 201 16.34 -3.72 -3.73
C LEU A 201 17.80 -3.81 -4.22
N GLU A 202 18.30 -2.78 -4.91
CA GLU A 202 19.71 -2.68 -5.29
C GLU A 202 20.67 -2.73 -4.08
N TRP A 203 20.23 -2.29 -2.91
CA TRP A 203 21.00 -2.36 -1.67
C TRP A 203 21.20 -3.81 -1.19
N PHE A 204 20.28 -4.71 -1.55
CA PHE A 204 20.20 -6.08 -1.06
C PHE A 204 20.45 -7.15 -2.13
N LYS A 205 20.95 -6.77 -3.30
CA LYS A 205 21.16 -7.68 -4.44
C LYS A 205 22.15 -8.83 -4.17
N HIS A 206 22.97 -8.72 -3.14
CA HIS A 206 23.91 -9.76 -2.72
C HIS A 206 23.35 -10.69 -1.64
N GLU A 207 22.17 -10.41 -1.13
CA GLU A 207 21.47 -11.24 -0.15
C GLU A 207 20.57 -12.27 -0.85
N LYS A 208 20.20 -13.33 -0.12
CA LYS A 208 19.17 -14.25 -0.63
C LYS A 208 17.86 -13.47 -0.79
N PRO A 209 17.14 -13.62 -1.91
CA PRO A 209 15.88 -12.93 -2.10
C PRO A 209 14.92 -13.17 -0.94
N PHE A 210 14.58 -12.12 -0.23
CA PHE A 210 13.60 -12.11 0.84
C PHE A 210 12.27 -11.48 0.40
N TYR A 211 12.17 -11.20 -0.88
CA TYR A 211 11.05 -10.53 -1.53
C TYR A 211 10.74 -11.18 -2.87
N THR A 212 9.53 -10.93 -3.37
CA THR A 212 9.09 -11.18 -4.74
C THR A 212 8.74 -9.85 -5.39
N LEU A 213 9.09 -9.65 -6.63
CA LEU A 213 8.72 -8.48 -7.42
C LEU A 213 7.56 -8.86 -8.32
N SER A 214 6.50 -8.06 -8.33
CA SER A 214 5.31 -8.29 -9.15
C SER A 214 4.90 -7.04 -9.90
N ARG A 215 4.24 -7.23 -11.05
CA ARG A 215 3.57 -6.19 -11.81
C ARG A 215 2.07 -6.35 -11.69
N SER A 216 1.41 -5.34 -11.17
CA SER A 216 -0.04 -5.27 -11.05
C SER A 216 -0.64 -4.34 -12.09
N PHE A 217 -1.84 -4.66 -12.52
CA PHE A 217 -2.57 -3.93 -13.56
C PHE A 217 -3.82 -3.29 -13.00
N ALA A 218 -4.20 -2.13 -13.54
CA ALA A 218 -5.41 -1.45 -13.14
C ALA A 218 -6.12 -0.76 -14.30
N VAL A 219 -7.44 -0.69 -14.20
CA VAL A 219 -8.32 0.04 -15.13
C VAL A 219 -9.14 1.04 -14.34
N LEU A 220 -9.13 2.30 -14.76
CA LEU A 220 -10.08 3.32 -14.36
C LEU A 220 -11.17 3.40 -15.42
N THR A 221 -12.43 3.35 -14.99
CA THR A 221 -13.55 3.53 -15.90
C THR A 221 -13.95 5.00 -16.03
N LYS A 222 -14.67 5.33 -17.11
CA LYS A 222 -15.47 6.56 -17.15
C LYS A 222 -16.49 6.54 -16.02
N PRO A 223 -16.99 7.71 -15.58
CA PRO A 223 -18.05 7.77 -14.59
C PRO A 223 -19.27 6.95 -14.99
N VAL A 224 -19.85 6.23 -14.04
CA VAL A 224 -21.10 5.49 -14.16
C VAL A 224 -22.25 6.23 -13.47
N GLU A 225 -23.49 5.97 -13.85
CA GLU A 225 -24.64 6.69 -13.28
C GLU A 225 -24.94 6.27 -11.82
N ASN A 226 -24.69 5.01 -11.49
CA ASN A 226 -24.99 4.45 -10.18
C ASN A 226 -24.10 3.24 -9.87
N PHE A 227 -24.21 2.73 -8.65
CA PHE A 227 -23.55 1.51 -8.18
C PHE A 227 -24.59 0.44 -7.78
N HIS A 228 -25.61 0.21 -8.62
CA HIS A 228 -26.63 -0.80 -8.36
C HIS A 228 -26.01 -2.20 -8.20
N GLY A 229 -26.46 -2.95 -7.18
CA GLY A 229 -25.95 -4.27 -6.89
C GLY A 229 -24.54 -4.27 -6.26
N TRP A 230 -24.13 -3.13 -5.68
CA TRP A 230 -22.87 -2.95 -5.00
C TRP A 230 -23.11 -2.25 -3.65
N LYS A 231 -23.21 -3.05 -2.58
CA LYS A 231 -23.51 -2.58 -1.22
C LYS A 231 -22.59 -1.43 -0.82
N GLU A 232 -23.20 -0.28 -0.51
CA GLU A 232 -22.55 0.95 -0.04
C GLU A 232 -21.37 1.42 -0.92
N ALA A 233 -21.27 0.92 -2.16
CA ALA A 233 -20.10 1.12 -3.00
C ALA A 233 -18.80 0.90 -2.20
N CYS A 234 -18.74 -0.24 -1.49
CA CYS A 234 -17.62 -0.63 -0.62
C CYS A 234 -16.39 -1.00 -1.45
N ILE A 235 -15.24 -1.06 -0.81
CA ILE A 235 -14.05 -1.67 -1.38
C ILE A 235 -14.26 -3.18 -1.41
N ILE A 236 -14.00 -3.84 -2.53
CA ILE A 236 -14.16 -5.27 -2.69
C ILE A 236 -12.83 -5.90 -3.04
N ARG A 237 -12.52 -7.04 -2.43
CA ARG A 237 -11.39 -7.89 -2.79
C ARG A 237 -11.83 -9.36 -2.74
N ASP A 238 -11.40 -10.14 -3.72
CA ASP A 238 -11.54 -11.60 -3.63
C ASP A 238 -10.28 -12.26 -3.06
N ASP A 239 -10.39 -13.56 -2.79
CA ASP A 239 -9.32 -14.40 -2.27
C ASP A 239 -8.68 -15.30 -3.34
N GLN A 240 -8.82 -14.96 -4.61
CA GLN A 240 -8.22 -15.70 -5.72
C GLN A 240 -6.71 -15.41 -5.84
N ASP A 241 -6.03 -16.22 -6.63
CA ASP A 241 -4.64 -16.02 -6.97
C ASP A 241 -4.50 -16.15 -8.50
N PRO A 242 -4.20 -15.05 -9.21
CA PRO A 242 -4.08 -13.66 -8.72
C PRO A 242 -5.42 -13.08 -8.25
N TYR A 243 -5.39 -12.29 -7.19
CA TYR A 243 -6.58 -11.63 -6.62
C TYR A 243 -7.00 -10.41 -7.43
N THR A 244 -8.24 -9.97 -7.21
CA THR A 244 -8.78 -8.75 -7.81
C THR A 244 -9.36 -7.87 -6.72
N TYR A 245 -9.16 -6.56 -6.85
CA TYR A 245 -9.74 -5.57 -5.97
C TYR A 245 -10.44 -4.47 -6.76
N ILE A 246 -11.53 -3.95 -6.18
CA ILE A 246 -12.39 -2.96 -6.83
C ILE A 246 -12.77 -1.87 -5.85
N ARG A 247 -12.74 -0.63 -6.28
CA ARG A 247 -13.24 0.50 -5.51
C ARG A 247 -13.93 1.56 -6.37
N PRO A 248 -14.87 2.33 -5.81
CA PRO A 248 -15.40 3.54 -6.46
C PRO A 248 -14.42 4.71 -6.33
N THR A 249 -14.68 5.77 -7.09
CA THR A 249 -14.11 7.11 -6.88
C THR A 249 -15.23 8.09 -6.52
N LEU A 250 -14.89 9.28 -6.02
CA LEU A 250 -15.88 10.33 -5.76
C LEU A 250 -16.50 10.89 -7.05
N SER A 251 -15.84 10.74 -8.18
CA SER A 251 -16.35 11.09 -9.50
C SER A 251 -17.23 9.99 -10.13
N ASN A 252 -17.68 9.00 -9.34
CA ASN A 252 -18.47 7.85 -9.79
C ASN A 252 -17.77 6.95 -10.83
N SER A 253 -16.45 6.99 -10.92
CA SER A 253 -15.69 6.01 -11.69
C SER A 253 -15.40 4.76 -10.86
N ILE A 254 -15.07 3.67 -11.52
CA ILE A 254 -14.66 2.42 -10.89
C ILE A 254 -13.17 2.21 -11.17
N ILE A 255 -12.39 1.91 -10.14
CA ILE A 255 -11.04 1.38 -10.28
C ILE A 255 -11.10 -0.12 -9.98
N ILE A 256 -10.61 -0.92 -10.90
CA ILE A 256 -10.39 -2.35 -10.72
C ILE A 256 -8.94 -2.68 -10.99
N GLY A 257 -8.30 -3.45 -10.12
CA GLY A 257 -6.91 -3.87 -10.26
C GLY A 257 -6.70 -5.32 -9.83
N GLY A 258 -5.49 -5.81 -10.08
CA GLY A 258 -5.06 -7.18 -9.86
C GLY A 258 -4.51 -7.82 -11.13
N GLU A 259 -4.77 -9.12 -11.31
CA GLU A 259 -4.24 -9.92 -12.43
C GLU A 259 -2.70 -9.85 -12.47
N ASP A 260 -2.08 -9.93 -11.31
CA ASP A 260 -0.65 -9.70 -11.09
C ASP A 260 0.22 -10.73 -11.81
N LEU A 261 1.38 -10.28 -12.27
CA LEU A 261 2.40 -11.12 -12.90
C LEU A 261 3.70 -11.03 -12.09
N GLU A 262 4.19 -12.16 -11.63
CA GLU A 262 5.49 -12.25 -10.96
C GLU A 262 6.63 -11.94 -11.95
N ILE A 263 7.67 -11.30 -11.47
CA ILE A 263 8.85 -10.92 -12.24
C ILE A 263 10.03 -11.74 -11.75
N ASP A 264 10.37 -12.77 -12.53
CA ASP A 264 11.53 -13.62 -12.27
C ASP A 264 12.84 -13.03 -12.81
N ASP A 265 12.73 -12.17 -13.83
CA ASP A 265 13.86 -11.56 -14.52
C ASP A 265 13.62 -10.04 -14.71
N LEU A 266 14.49 -9.22 -14.12
CA LEU A 266 14.41 -7.74 -14.20
C LEU A 266 14.69 -7.21 -15.61
N ASP A 267 15.41 -7.95 -16.43
CA ASP A 267 15.65 -7.63 -17.84
C ASP A 267 14.58 -8.24 -18.77
N GLY A 268 13.68 -9.05 -18.20
CA GLY A 268 12.64 -9.78 -18.92
C GLY A 268 11.48 -8.91 -19.39
N GLU A 269 10.62 -9.53 -20.19
CA GLU A 269 9.46 -8.91 -20.84
C GLU A 269 8.48 -8.31 -19.82
N VAL A 270 8.18 -9.04 -18.74
CA VAL A 270 7.21 -8.59 -17.72
C VAL A 270 7.72 -7.36 -16.95
N ALA A 271 9.03 -7.31 -16.67
CA ALA A 271 9.63 -6.20 -15.96
C ALA A 271 9.67 -4.89 -16.78
N ASN A 272 9.79 -5.01 -18.10
CA ASN A 272 10.04 -3.89 -19.00
C ASN A 272 8.87 -3.54 -19.94
N MET A 273 7.69 -4.16 -19.76
CA MET A 273 6.56 -3.90 -20.64
C MET A 273 5.99 -2.48 -20.50
N GLY A 274 5.60 -1.91 -21.62
CA GLY A 274 4.84 -0.65 -21.65
C GLY A 274 3.33 -0.89 -21.61
N ASP A 275 2.55 0.17 -21.41
CA ASP A 275 1.08 0.11 -21.28
C ASP A 275 0.36 -0.51 -22.49
N ARG A 276 0.97 -0.50 -23.67
CA ARG A 276 0.40 -1.08 -24.91
C ARG A 276 0.96 -2.46 -25.24
N HIS A 277 1.70 -3.05 -24.34
CA HIS A 277 2.22 -4.40 -24.51
C HIS A 277 1.05 -5.41 -24.61
N PRO A 278 1.10 -6.45 -25.46
CA PRO A 278 0.01 -7.41 -25.62
C PRO A 278 -0.43 -8.07 -24.31
N LEU A 279 0.49 -8.45 -23.43
CA LEU A 279 0.19 -9.00 -22.11
C LEU A 279 -0.53 -7.97 -21.23
N ALA A 280 -0.06 -6.71 -21.19
CA ALA A 280 -0.73 -5.67 -20.43
C ALA A 280 -2.18 -5.44 -20.92
N LEU A 281 -2.38 -5.35 -22.23
CA LEU A 281 -3.71 -5.22 -22.83
C LEU A 281 -4.61 -6.41 -22.49
N GLN A 282 -4.07 -7.61 -22.44
CA GLN A 282 -4.81 -8.81 -22.04
C GLN A 282 -5.32 -8.66 -20.60
N GLN A 283 -4.46 -8.27 -19.65
CA GLN A 283 -4.82 -8.08 -18.24
C GLN A 283 -5.88 -6.98 -18.07
N TYR A 284 -5.73 -5.82 -18.72
CA TYR A 284 -6.75 -4.77 -18.69
C TYR A 284 -8.11 -5.23 -19.21
N HIS A 285 -8.13 -6.01 -20.29
CA HIS A 285 -9.38 -6.56 -20.83
C HIS A 285 -10.00 -7.61 -19.88
N GLN A 286 -9.19 -8.39 -19.15
CA GLN A 286 -9.70 -9.33 -18.15
C GLN A 286 -10.35 -8.58 -16.99
N LEU A 287 -9.68 -7.58 -16.43
CA LEU A 287 -10.22 -6.72 -15.37
C LEU A 287 -11.53 -6.06 -15.78
N LEU A 288 -11.59 -5.46 -16.99
CA LEU A 288 -12.80 -4.82 -17.49
C LEU A 288 -13.95 -5.81 -17.70
N ARG A 289 -13.69 -7.01 -18.20
CA ARG A 289 -14.71 -8.08 -18.32
C ARG A 289 -15.20 -8.53 -16.96
N ARG A 290 -14.30 -8.59 -15.96
CA ARG A 290 -14.63 -9.02 -14.59
C ARG A 290 -15.61 -8.05 -13.93
N VAL A 291 -15.32 -6.75 -13.92
CA VAL A 291 -16.20 -5.76 -13.31
C VAL A 291 -17.58 -5.71 -13.99
N ARG A 292 -17.64 -5.86 -15.32
CA ARG A 292 -18.91 -5.95 -16.04
C ARG A 292 -19.75 -7.18 -15.69
N ARG A 293 -19.09 -8.32 -15.44
CA ARG A 293 -19.78 -9.54 -14.99
C ARG A 293 -20.25 -9.46 -13.55
N MET A 294 -19.49 -8.80 -12.69
CA MET A 294 -19.87 -8.61 -11.29
C MET A 294 -21.07 -7.67 -11.14
N PHE A 295 -21.13 -6.63 -11.97
CA PHE A 295 -22.15 -5.59 -11.87
C PHE A 295 -22.92 -5.41 -13.18
N PRO A 296 -23.73 -6.41 -13.60
CA PRO A 296 -24.48 -6.33 -14.88
C PRO A 296 -25.53 -5.24 -14.91
N GLN A 297 -25.94 -4.72 -13.74
CA GLN A 297 -26.92 -3.63 -13.61
C GLN A 297 -26.27 -2.24 -13.77
N ILE A 298 -24.94 -2.15 -13.74
CA ILE A 298 -24.24 -0.90 -14.01
C ILE A 298 -24.01 -0.79 -15.50
N GLU A 299 -24.76 0.13 -16.12
CA GLU A 299 -24.69 0.35 -17.56
C GLU A 299 -23.39 1.10 -17.95
N ASN A 300 -22.99 0.91 -19.20
CA ASN A 300 -21.93 1.70 -19.85
C ASN A 300 -20.56 1.70 -19.13
N ILE A 301 -20.17 0.62 -18.44
CA ILE A 301 -18.81 0.48 -17.90
C ILE A 301 -17.80 0.50 -19.06
N LYS A 302 -17.18 1.65 -19.29
CA LYS A 302 -16.17 1.91 -20.33
C LYS A 302 -14.87 2.34 -19.70
N THR A 303 -13.75 1.90 -20.27
CA THR A 303 -12.43 2.35 -19.85
C THR A 303 -12.25 3.84 -20.13
N ASP A 304 -11.70 4.55 -19.17
CA ASP A 304 -11.15 5.90 -19.31
C ASP A 304 -9.65 5.82 -19.53
N CYS A 305 -8.93 5.20 -18.59
CA CYS A 305 -7.53 4.88 -18.76
C CYS A 305 -7.18 3.54 -18.10
N TRP A 306 -5.98 3.06 -18.37
CA TRP A 306 -5.36 1.91 -17.74
C TRP A 306 -3.92 2.24 -17.37
N PHE A 307 -3.40 1.55 -16.38
CA PHE A 307 -2.03 1.70 -15.93
C PHE A 307 -1.57 0.42 -15.21
N HIS A 308 -0.30 0.31 -15.01
CA HIS A 308 0.31 -0.76 -14.24
C HIS A 308 1.43 -0.21 -13.36
N GLY A 309 1.80 -0.94 -12.33
CA GLY A 309 2.88 -0.59 -11.43
C GLY A 309 3.64 -1.82 -10.94
N LEU A 310 4.86 -1.57 -10.48
CA LEU A 310 5.66 -2.58 -9.80
C LEU A 310 5.46 -2.46 -8.30
N PHE A 311 5.43 -3.60 -7.62
CA PHE A 311 5.47 -3.66 -6.16
C PHE A 311 6.26 -4.86 -5.67
N VAL A 312 6.66 -4.80 -4.43
CA VAL A 312 7.52 -5.80 -3.78
C VAL A 312 6.76 -6.43 -2.65
N ASP A 313 6.58 -7.74 -2.73
CA ASP A 313 6.06 -8.56 -1.66
C ASP A 313 7.16 -9.20 -0.84
N THR A 314 6.93 -9.32 0.44
CA THR A 314 7.78 -10.06 1.38
C THR A 314 7.15 -11.40 1.69
N LYS A 315 7.91 -12.35 2.24
CA LYS A 315 7.42 -13.71 2.53
C LYS A 315 6.20 -13.75 3.46
N ASP A 316 6.12 -12.81 4.39
CA ASP A 316 5.05 -12.71 5.39
C ASP A 316 4.07 -11.56 5.13
N GLY A 317 4.22 -10.84 4.01
CA GLY A 317 3.40 -9.68 3.65
C GLY A 317 3.62 -8.44 4.52
N LEU A 318 4.55 -8.47 5.49
CA LEU A 318 4.90 -7.33 6.32
C LEU A 318 6.12 -6.59 5.75
N PRO A 319 6.16 -5.25 5.82
CA PRO A 319 7.29 -4.48 5.33
C PRO A 319 8.55 -4.68 6.18
N PHE A 320 9.67 -4.19 5.66
CA PHE A 320 10.90 -4.00 6.42
C PHE A 320 11.02 -2.54 6.84
N ILE A 321 10.97 -2.28 8.15
CA ILE A 321 11.04 -0.94 8.72
C ILE A 321 12.11 -0.89 9.79
N GLY A 322 13.04 0.05 9.68
CA GLY A 322 14.07 0.28 10.69
C GLY A 322 15.49 0.15 10.16
N LYS A 323 16.41 -0.16 11.06
CA LYS A 323 17.85 -0.26 10.78
C LYS A 323 18.20 -1.59 10.13
N HIS A 324 19.24 -1.59 9.28
CA HIS A 324 19.88 -2.79 8.80
C HIS A 324 21.31 -2.87 9.34
N PRO A 325 21.82 -4.06 9.78
CA PRO A 325 23.14 -4.19 10.39
C PRO A 325 24.29 -3.68 9.50
N ASP A 326 24.20 -3.93 8.20
CA ASP A 326 25.27 -3.62 7.24
C ASP A 326 25.26 -2.16 6.78
N TYR A 327 24.22 -1.38 7.14
CA TYR A 327 24.08 0.01 6.73
C TYR A 327 23.99 0.96 7.92
N PRO A 328 25.10 1.20 8.63
CA PRO A 328 25.10 2.02 9.83
C PRO A 328 24.69 3.47 9.49
N GLY A 329 23.80 4.04 10.30
CA GLY A 329 23.28 5.39 10.08
C GLY A 329 22.09 5.49 9.12
N ALA A 330 21.74 4.39 8.44
CA ALA A 330 20.57 4.32 7.59
C ALA A 330 19.38 3.63 8.27
N TYR A 331 18.19 4.07 7.88
CA TYR A 331 16.91 3.41 8.13
C TYR A 331 16.24 3.10 6.80
N PHE A 332 15.51 2.03 6.77
CA PHE A 332 14.77 1.59 5.61
C PHE A 332 13.28 1.57 5.93
N ASN A 333 12.47 1.89 4.93
CA ASN A 333 11.03 1.73 4.96
C ASN A 333 10.61 1.22 3.58
N LEU A 334 10.50 -0.10 3.42
CA LEU A 334 10.38 -0.76 2.11
C LEU A 334 9.65 -2.12 2.20
N GLY A 335 9.30 -2.69 1.04
CA GLY A 335 8.68 -4.02 0.96
C GLY A 335 7.22 -4.02 1.40
N TYR A 336 6.45 -3.04 0.96
CA TYR A 336 5.09 -2.80 1.45
C TYR A 336 4.00 -3.72 0.89
N GLY A 337 4.31 -4.53 -0.11
CA GLY A 337 3.29 -5.22 -0.89
C GLY A 337 2.26 -4.24 -1.47
N SER A 338 1.01 -4.62 -1.45
CA SER A 338 -0.11 -3.79 -1.90
C SER A 338 -0.46 -2.63 -0.95
N ASN A 339 0.01 -2.64 0.31
CA ASN A 339 -0.38 -1.70 1.38
C ASN A 339 0.59 -0.52 1.58
N GLY A 340 1.28 -0.08 0.53
CA GLY A 340 2.34 0.93 0.61
C GLY A 340 1.97 2.22 1.31
N MET A 341 0.73 2.69 1.19
CA MET A 341 0.30 3.95 1.80
C MET A 341 0.23 3.86 3.32
N LEU A 342 -0.32 2.79 3.88
CA LEU A 342 -0.41 2.62 5.34
C LEU A 342 0.95 2.27 5.94
N TYR A 343 1.70 1.40 5.30
CA TYR A 343 3.03 1.04 5.80
C TYR A 343 4.05 2.19 5.69
N SER A 344 3.91 3.07 4.70
CA SER A 344 4.74 4.29 4.67
C SER A 344 4.41 5.23 5.85
N LEU A 345 3.15 5.28 6.30
CA LEU A 345 2.75 6.03 7.50
C LEU A 345 3.29 5.38 8.77
N ILE A 346 3.04 4.08 8.94
CA ILE A 346 3.50 3.32 10.12
C ILE A 346 5.03 3.42 10.25
N GLY A 347 5.76 3.18 9.17
CA GLY A 347 7.21 3.28 9.15
C GLY A 347 7.72 4.69 9.41
N ALA A 348 7.11 5.70 8.82
CA ALA A 348 7.47 7.11 9.08
C ALA A 348 7.35 7.47 10.56
N LYS A 349 6.26 7.04 11.20
CA LYS A 349 6.00 7.26 12.63
C LYS A 349 7.03 6.52 13.50
N LEU A 350 7.21 5.23 13.28
CA LEU A 350 8.12 4.41 14.08
C LEU A 350 9.59 4.85 13.93
N ILE A 351 10.04 5.11 12.71
CA ILE A 351 11.40 5.59 12.46
C ILE A 351 11.62 6.96 13.10
N SER A 352 10.66 7.89 12.99
CA SER A 352 10.80 9.20 13.61
C SER A 352 10.90 9.12 15.13
N GLN A 353 10.19 8.20 15.77
CA GLN A 353 10.26 7.94 17.20
C GLN A 353 11.62 7.35 17.60
N ASP A 354 12.14 6.39 16.83
CA ASP A 354 13.44 5.77 17.11
C ASP A 354 14.59 6.77 16.94
N VAL A 355 14.56 7.59 15.88
CA VAL A 355 15.54 8.68 15.68
C VAL A 355 15.49 9.71 16.81
N ALA A 356 14.30 9.98 17.36
CA ALA A 356 14.12 10.84 18.53
C ALA A 356 14.46 10.17 19.88
N GLY A 357 14.96 8.92 19.86
CA GLY A 357 15.42 8.19 21.06
C GLY A 357 14.30 7.52 21.87
N LYS A 358 13.11 7.36 21.31
CA LYS A 358 11.95 6.75 22.02
C LYS A 358 11.95 5.21 21.97
N ASN A 359 12.76 4.61 21.09
CA ASN A 359 12.94 3.15 20.95
C ASN A 359 11.61 2.36 20.91
N PRO A 360 10.73 2.59 19.92
CA PRO A 360 9.44 1.91 19.84
C PRO A 360 9.65 0.39 19.66
N LYS A 361 9.08 -0.40 20.56
CA LYS A 361 9.19 -1.87 20.53
C LYS A 361 8.52 -2.47 19.28
N GLU A 362 7.59 -1.78 18.71
CA GLU A 362 6.84 -2.14 17.52
C GLU A 362 7.74 -2.32 16.28
N LEU A 363 8.92 -1.70 16.25
CA LEU A 363 9.90 -1.94 15.19
C LEU A 363 10.37 -3.39 15.11
N GLU A 364 10.32 -4.14 16.23
CA GLU A 364 10.71 -5.55 16.25
C GLU A 364 9.84 -6.43 15.30
N ILE A 365 8.60 -6.03 15.04
CA ILE A 365 7.69 -6.73 14.12
C ILE A 365 8.20 -6.64 12.68
N PHE A 366 8.86 -5.54 12.33
CA PHE A 366 9.23 -5.17 10.97
C PHE A 366 10.73 -5.25 10.68
N LYS A 367 11.52 -5.79 11.61
CA LYS A 367 12.99 -5.86 11.46
C LYS A 367 13.44 -6.78 10.33
N PHE A 368 14.61 -6.53 9.77
CA PHE A 368 15.18 -7.29 8.66
C PHE A 368 15.51 -8.75 8.99
N ASN A 369 15.88 -9.05 10.23
CA ASN A 369 16.26 -10.39 10.69
C ASN A 369 15.13 -11.13 11.42
N ARG A 370 13.87 -10.91 11.01
CA ARG A 370 12.69 -11.57 11.61
C ARG A 370 12.42 -12.97 11.06
N TYR A 371 13.15 -13.41 10.03
CA TYR A 371 13.07 -14.76 9.47
C TYR A 371 14.20 -15.63 9.99
#